data_379f48072125afd102727924d92059a2
#
_entry.id   379f48072125afd102727924d92059a2
#
_cell.length_a   1.000
_cell.length_b   1.000
_cell.length_c   1.000
_cell.angle_alpha   90.00
_cell.angle_beta   90.00
_cell.angle_gamma   90.00
#
_symmetry.space_group_name_H-M   'P 1'
#
loop_
_entity.id
_entity.type
_entity.pdbx_description
1 polymer ?
#
loop_
_entity_poly.entity_id
_entity_poly.type
_entity_poly.pdbx_seq_one_letter_code
_entity_poly.pdbx_strand_id
1 'polypeptide(L)'
;MKTLRVLSVLFAALSLLSMINAFLPAFTGTRPDWIMIAILILFVVMIPSSMVGRIKMEKFPEMLPSLGMIRVNIILSGVLVVASAVSVVVRLVQDLSPWMYLAAVFVFSHNVVNNIIHYKVKKNSSEGQA
;
A
#
# COMPACT_ATOMS: atom_id res chain seq x y z
N MET A 1 -16.62 1.50 8.35
CA MET A 1 -15.21 1.66 8.81
C MET A 1 -14.53 0.33 9.11
N LYS A 2 -15.22 -0.59 9.78
CA LYS A 2 -14.61 -1.90 10.09
C LYS A 2 -14.14 -2.64 8.83
N THR A 3 -14.95 -2.68 7.79
CA THR A 3 -14.59 -3.32 6.51
C THR A 3 -13.36 -2.69 5.88
N LEU A 4 -13.25 -1.36 5.90
CA LEU A 4 -12.09 -0.65 5.37
C LEU A 4 -10.81 -0.98 6.13
N ARG A 5 -10.89 -1.07 7.46
CA ARG A 5 -9.74 -1.44 8.29
C ARG A 5 -9.28 -2.87 7.99
N VAL A 6 -10.22 -3.80 7.84
CA VAL A 6 -9.91 -5.19 7.47
C VAL A 6 -9.26 -5.23 6.08
N LEU A 7 -9.78 -4.49 5.10
CA LEU A 7 -9.20 -4.40 3.77
C LEU A 7 -7.78 -3.83 3.80
N SER A 8 -7.55 -2.81 4.62
CA SER A 8 -6.21 -2.22 4.80
C SER A 8 -5.20 -3.26 5.27
N VAL A 9 -5.54 -4.02 6.31
CA VAL A 9 -4.69 -5.10 6.84
C VAL A 9 -4.48 -6.20 5.81
N LEU A 10 -5.55 -6.59 5.11
CA LEU A 10 -5.50 -7.63 4.08
C LEU A 10 -4.55 -7.24 2.94
N PHE A 11 -4.68 -6.03 2.41
CA PHE A 11 -3.80 -5.55 1.35
C PHE A 11 -2.34 -5.43 1.81
N ALA A 12 -2.11 -5.02 3.07
CA ALA A 12 -0.78 -4.99 3.65
C ALA A 12 -0.16 -6.39 3.68
N ALA A 13 -0.91 -7.39 4.15
CA ALA A 13 -0.45 -8.78 4.19
C ALA A 13 -0.17 -9.33 2.79
N LEU A 14 -1.07 -9.08 1.84
CA LEU A 14 -0.91 -9.53 0.45
C LEU A 14 0.31 -8.86 -0.22
N SER A 15 0.56 -7.59 0.08
CA SER A 15 1.74 -6.88 -0.46
C SER A 15 3.03 -7.48 0.08
N LEU A 16 3.08 -7.82 1.37
CA LEU A 16 4.24 -8.48 1.98
C LEU A 16 4.50 -9.86 1.37
N LEU A 17 3.44 -10.67 1.20
CA LEU A 17 3.57 -11.99 0.59
C LEU A 17 4.07 -11.89 -0.86
N SER A 18 3.52 -10.97 -1.64
CA SER A 18 3.94 -10.75 -3.03
C SER A 18 5.39 -10.26 -3.10
N MET A 19 5.79 -9.40 -2.17
CA MET A 19 7.16 -8.90 -2.06
C MET A 19 8.14 -10.01 -1.74
N ILE A 20 7.79 -10.88 -0.78
CA ILE A 20 8.62 -12.05 -0.43
C ILE A 20 8.80 -12.96 -1.65
N ASN A 21 7.71 -13.24 -2.38
CA ASN A 21 7.78 -14.05 -3.60
C ASN A 21 8.63 -13.38 -4.70
N ALA A 22 8.55 -12.06 -4.83
CA ALA A 22 9.34 -11.31 -5.80
C ALA A 22 10.84 -11.38 -5.50
N PHE A 23 11.20 -11.33 -4.23
CA PHE A 23 12.61 -11.28 -3.80
C PHE A 23 13.18 -12.64 -3.37
N LEU A 24 12.37 -13.72 -3.39
CA LEU A 24 12.83 -15.04 -3.01
C LEU A 24 14.10 -15.48 -3.76
N PRO A 25 14.25 -15.25 -5.08
CA PRO A 25 15.47 -15.62 -5.81
C PRO A 25 16.73 -14.94 -5.28
N ALA A 26 16.61 -13.77 -4.65
CA ALA A 26 17.76 -13.06 -4.05
C ALA A 26 18.34 -13.81 -2.85
N PHE A 27 17.51 -14.61 -2.16
CA PHE A 27 17.93 -15.41 -0.99
C PHE A 27 18.40 -16.81 -1.38
N THR A 28 17.89 -17.36 -2.49
CA THR A 28 18.17 -18.73 -2.93
C THR A 28 19.23 -18.82 -4.01
N GLY A 29 19.70 -17.68 -4.55
CA GLY A 29 20.75 -17.63 -5.56
C GLY A 29 22.13 -17.93 -4.98
N THR A 30 23.08 -18.23 -5.85
CA THR A 30 24.48 -18.51 -5.48
C THR A 30 25.20 -17.28 -4.92
N ARG A 31 24.72 -16.07 -5.27
CA ARG A 31 25.22 -14.80 -4.72
C ARG A 31 24.01 -14.01 -4.19
N PRO A 32 24.01 -13.62 -2.90
CA PRO A 32 22.94 -12.78 -2.39
C PRO A 32 22.98 -11.41 -3.07
N ASP A 33 21.82 -10.95 -3.53
CA ASP A 33 21.65 -9.59 -4.04
C ASP A 33 21.33 -8.68 -2.85
N TRP A 34 22.35 -8.05 -2.29
CA TRP A 34 22.20 -7.22 -1.09
C TRP A 34 21.31 -6.00 -1.32
N ILE A 35 21.27 -5.45 -2.55
CA ILE A 35 20.39 -4.34 -2.89
C ILE A 35 18.92 -4.78 -2.80
N MET A 36 18.60 -5.94 -3.37
CA MET A 36 17.24 -6.48 -3.32
C MET A 36 16.83 -6.82 -1.88
N ILE A 37 17.73 -7.39 -1.10
CA ILE A 37 17.49 -7.69 0.32
C ILE A 37 17.23 -6.40 1.11
N ALA A 38 18.02 -5.36 0.86
CA ALA A 38 17.83 -4.07 1.53
C ALA A 38 16.48 -3.44 1.18
N ILE A 39 16.06 -3.52 -0.08
CA ILE A 39 14.74 -3.04 -0.53
C ILE A 39 13.62 -3.81 0.17
N LEU A 40 13.74 -5.14 0.26
CA LEU A 40 12.76 -5.98 0.95
C LEU A 40 12.64 -5.59 2.41
N ILE A 41 13.76 -5.41 3.12
CA ILE A 41 13.79 -4.98 4.53
C ILE A 41 13.09 -3.63 4.66
N LEU A 42 13.37 -2.69 3.77
CA LEU A 42 12.76 -1.37 3.78
C LEU A 42 11.22 -1.47 3.66
N PHE A 43 10.71 -2.29 2.74
CA PHE A 43 9.27 -2.51 2.60
C PHE A 43 8.65 -3.20 3.81
N VAL A 44 9.33 -4.18 4.37
CA VAL A 44 8.87 -4.89 5.58
C VAL A 44 8.72 -3.93 6.75
N VAL A 45 9.59 -2.92 6.84
CA VAL A 45 9.50 -1.87 7.89
C VAL A 45 8.43 -0.84 7.54
N MET A 46 8.34 -0.43 6.28
CA MET A 46 7.41 0.62 5.83
C MET A 46 5.93 0.25 6.02
N ILE A 47 5.56 -0.99 5.73
CA ILE A 47 4.16 -1.40 5.76
C ILE A 47 3.58 -1.37 7.18
N PRO A 48 4.23 -1.98 8.21
CA PRO A 48 3.77 -1.82 9.59
C PRO A 48 3.78 -0.37 10.06
N SER A 49 4.77 0.44 9.65
CA SER A 49 4.84 1.85 9.99
C SER A 49 3.65 2.63 9.41
N SER A 50 3.25 2.32 8.19
CA SER A 50 2.07 2.89 7.54
C SER A 50 0.79 2.54 8.32
N MET A 51 0.66 1.29 8.79
CA MET A 51 -0.49 0.85 9.59
C MET A 51 -0.57 1.59 10.92
N VAL A 52 0.57 1.72 11.62
CA VAL A 52 0.64 2.47 12.89
C VAL A 52 0.31 3.94 12.65
N GLY A 53 0.82 4.53 11.57
CA GLY A 53 0.50 5.91 11.18
C GLY A 53 -0.98 6.11 10.94
N ARG A 54 -1.64 5.17 10.26
CA ARG A 54 -3.08 5.22 10.04
C ARG A 54 -3.85 5.22 11.36
N ILE A 55 -3.52 4.31 12.26
CA ILE A 55 -4.18 4.23 13.58
C ILE A 55 -4.00 5.53 14.35
N LYS A 56 -2.80 6.08 14.34
CA LYS A 56 -2.49 7.35 15.00
C LYS A 56 -3.30 8.51 14.42
N MET A 57 -3.41 8.57 13.09
CA MET A 57 -4.18 9.62 12.42
C MET A 57 -5.69 9.50 12.67
N GLU A 58 -6.22 8.29 12.86
CA GLU A 58 -7.61 8.10 13.26
C GLU A 58 -7.88 8.68 14.65
N LYS A 59 -6.92 8.61 15.57
CA LYS A 59 -7.04 9.17 16.93
C LYS A 59 -6.87 10.69 16.96
N PHE A 60 -6.10 11.25 16.04
CA PHE A 60 -5.77 12.66 15.97
C PHE A 60 -6.13 13.24 14.59
N PRO A 61 -7.44 13.39 14.28
CA PRO A 61 -7.86 13.85 12.95
C PRO A 61 -7.32 15.21 12.54
N GLU A 62 -6.98 16.06 13.50
CA GLU A 62 -6.41 17.39 13.25
C GLU A 62 -5.04 17.35 12.58
N MET A 63 -4.34 16.20 12.67
CA MET A 63 -3.04 16.01 12.03
C MET A 63 -3.19 15.61 10.55
N LEU A 64 -4.40 15.26 10.10
CA LEU A 64 -4.64 14.87 8.74
C LEU A 64 -4.55 16.06 7.79
N PRO A 65 -4.08 15.85 6.54
CA PRO A 65 -4.11 16.89 5.53
C PRO A 65 -5.54 17.28 5.16
N SER A 66 -5.70 18.34 4.37
CA SER A 66 -7.01 18.80 3.93
C SER A 66 -7.74 17.71 3.12
N LEU A 67 -9.08 17.78 3.09
CA LEU A 67 -9.91 16.85 2.30
C LEU A 67 -9.50 16.84 0.82
N GLY A 68 -9.16 18.01 0.27
CA GLY A 68 -8.69 18.12 -1.11
C GLY A 68 -7.41 17.34 -1.36
N MET A 69 -6.45 17.43 -0.45
CA MET A 69 -5.19 16.68 -0.53
C MET A 69 -5.43 15.17 -0.44
N ILE A 70 -6.31 14.75 0.46
CA ILE A 70 -6.65 13.32 0.59
C ILE A 70 -7.30 12.81 -0.69
N ARG A 71 -8.20 13.58 -1.30
CA ARG A 71 -8.82 13.22 -2.60
C ARG A 71 -7.77 13.06 -3.70
N VAL A 72 -6.82 13.98 -3.80
CA VAL A 72 -5.74 13.91 -4.78
C VAL A 72 -4.93 12.63 -4.55
N ASN A 73 -4.60 12.31 -3.30
CA ASN A 73 -3.86 11.09 -2.97
C ASN A 73 -4.62 9.82 -3.36
N ILE A 74 -5.95 9.79 -3.15
CA ILE A 74 -6.80 8.67 -3.56
C ILE A 74 -6.75 8.50 -5.08
N ILE A 75 -6.90 9.58 -5.83
CA ILE A 75 -6.88 9.54 -7.30
C ILE A 75 -5.52 9.08 -7.82
N LEU A 76 -4.43 9.65 -7.33
CA LEU A 76 -3.08 9.27 -7.75
C LEU A 76 -2.78 7.81 -7.43
N SER A 77 -3.12 7.36 -6.22
CA SER A 77 -2.93 5.96 -5.84
C SER A 77 -3.79 5.02 -6.68
N GLY A 78 -5.02 5.43 -7.00
CA GLY A 78 -5.91 4.66 -7.89
C GLY A 78 -5.33 4.52 -9.29
N VAL A 79 -4.77 5.57 -9.84
CA VAL A 79 -4.08 5.53 -11.15
C VAL A 79 -2.90 4.56 -11.09
N LEU A 80 -2.12 4.60 -10.01
CA LEU A 80 -0.98 3.69 -9.83
C LEU A 80 -1.42 2.23 -9.67
N VAL A 81 -2.56 1.97 -9.03
CA VAL A 81 -3.15 0.62 -8.97
C VAL A 81 -3.45 0.11 -10.38
N VAL A 82 -4.13 0.93 -11.20
CA VAL A 82 -4.48 0.56 -12.58
C VAL A 82 -3.22 0.31 -13.42
N ALA A 83 -2.24 1.20 -13.34
CA ALA A 83 -0.98 1.07 -14.07
C ALA A 83 -0.23 -0.21 -13.68
N SER A 84 -0.17 -0.49 -12.37
CA SER A 84 0.47 -1.72 -11.85
C SER A 84 -0.28 -2.97 -12.29
N ALA A 85 -1.61 -2.94 -12.27
CA ALA A 85 -2.44 -4.07 -12.73
C ALA A 85 -2.21 -4.37 -14.22
N VAL A 86 -2.16 -3.33 -15.05
CA VAL A 86 -1.83 -3.49 -16.48
C VAL A 86 -0.44 -4.11 -16.63
N SER A 87 0.53 -3.66 -15.85
CA SER A 87 1.88 -4.20 -15.86
C SER A 87 1.91 -5.68 -15.47
N VAL A 88 1.09 -6.12 -14.51
CA VAL A 88 0.94 -7.53 -14.14
C VAL A 88 0.47 -8.33 -15.35
N VAL A 89 -0.57 -7.86 -16.05
CA VAL A 89 -1.12 -8.54 -17.23
C VAL A 89 -0.07 -8.65 -18.34
N VAL A 90 0.65 -7.58 -18.63
CA VAL A 90 1.71 -7.55 -19.63
C VAL A 90 2.82 -8.57 -19.30
N ARG A 91 3.24 -8.62 -18.03
CA ARG A 91 4.26 -9.58 -17.58
C ARG A 91 3.78 -11.02 -17.75
N LEU A 92 2.53 -11.31 -17.41
CA LEU A 92 1.95 -12.64 -17.58
C LEU A 92 1.90 -13.05 -19.04
N VAL A 93 1.53 -12.14 -19.94
CA VAL A 93 1.49 -12.40 -21.40
C VAL A 93 2.90 -12.67 -21.93
N GLN A 94 3.92 -12.05 -21.36
CA GLN A 94 5.32 -12.22 -21.78
C GLN A 94 6.03 -13.37 -21.06
N ASP A 95 5.32 -14.18 -20.28
CA ASP A 95 5.89 -15.27 -19.46
C ASP A 95 6.97 -14.77 -18.48
N LEU A 96 6.85 -13.53 -18.02
CA LEU A 96 7.75 -12.93 -17.03
C LEU A 96 7.10 -12.99 -15.65
N SER A 97 7.93 -12.96 -14.59
CA SER A 97 7.45 -12.97 -13.22
C SER A 97 6.65 -11.70 -12.90
N PRO A 98 5.39 -11.80 -12.43
CA PRO A 98 4.55 -10.64 -12.13
C PRO A 98 4.66 -10.14 -10.69
N TRP A 99 5.40 -10.83 -9.82
CA TRP A 99 5.32 -10.63 -8.37
C TRP A 99 5.64 -9.21 -7.93
N MET A 100 6.62 -8.55 -8.56
CA MET A 100 6.98 -7.16 -8.22
C MET A 100 5.82 -6.22 -8.50
N TYR A 101 5.18 -6.32 -9.67
CA TYR A 101 4.04 -5.47 -10.02
C TYR A 101 2.79 -5.84 -9.24
N LEU A 102 2.62 -7.13 -8.90
CA LEU A 102 1.53 -7.58 -8.05
C LEU A 102 1.68 -6.99 -6.64
N ALA A 103 2.89 -6.97 -6.10
CA ALA A 103 3.17 -6.29 -4.83
C ALA A 103 2.83 -4.81 -4.91
N ALA A 104 3.16 -4.14 -6.02
CA ALA A 104 2.81 -2.74 -6.24
C ALA A 104 1.30 -2.52 -6.25
N VAL A 105 0.53 -3.40 -6.90
CA VAL A 105 -0.94 -3.35 -6.88
C VAL A 105 -1.45 -3.36 -5.45
N PHE A 106 -0.97 -4.27 -4.62
CA PHE A 106 -1.43 -4.39 -3.24
C PHE A 106 -0.97 -3.21 -2.37
N VAL A 107 0.26 -2.71 -2.55
CA VAL A 107 0.76 -1.54 -1.80
C VAL A 107 -0.07 -0.30 -2.12
N PHE A 108 -0.33 -0.03 -3.40
CA PHE A 108 -1.13 1.14 -3.80
C PHE A 108 -2.59 0.98 -3.40
N SER A 109 -3.15 -0.23 -3.45
CA SER A 109 -4.50 -0.53 -2.95
C SER A 109 -4.60 -0.28 -1.45
N HIS A 110 -3.60 -0.71 -0.68
CA HIS A 110 -3.50 -0.41 0.75
C HIS A 110 -3.50 1.10 1.00
N ASN A 111 -2.73 1.85 0.22
CA ASN A 111 -2.67 3.30 0.31
C ASN A 111 -4.02 3.95 -0.01
N VAL A 112 -4.72 3.47 -1.05
CA VAL A 112 -6.08 3.95 -1.38
C VAL A 112 -7.02 3.74 -0.21
N VAL A 113 -7.05 2.54 0.36
CA VAL A 113 -7.93 2.21 1.50
C VAL A 113 -7.61 3.09 2.71
N ASN A 114 -6.33 3.27 3.03
CA ASN A 114 -5.91 4.14 4.13
C ASN A 114 -6.36 5.59 3.92
N ASN A 115 -6.23 6.10 2.71
CA ASN A 115 -6.67 7.47 2.40
C ASN A 115 -8.19 7.61 2.45
N ILE A 116 -8.95 6.58 2.07
CA ILE A 116 -10.40 6.56 2.21
C ILE A 116 -10.80 6.61 3.70
N ILE A 117 -10.11 5.85 4.55
CA ILE A 117 -10.32 5.88 6.00
C ILE A 117 -10.03 7.29 6.53
N HIS A 118 -8.90 7.86 6.16
CA HIS A 118 -8.51 9.23 6.58
C HIS A 118 -9.53 10.27 6.10
N TYR A 119 -10.03 10.14 4.88
CA TYR A 119 -11.06 11.04 4.34
C TYR A 119 -12.32 10.98 5.20
N LYS A 120 -12.81 9.77 5.52
CA LYS A 120 -14.02 9.60 6.35
C LYS A 120 -13.81 10.14 7.76
N VAL A 121 -12.67 9.87 8.37
CA VAL A 121 -12.34 10.38 9.71
C VAL A 121 -12.28 11.91 9.72
N LYS A 122 -11.61 12.50 8.76
CA LYS A 122 -11.48 13.95 8.63
C LYS A 122 -12.83 14.61 8.39
N LYS A 123 -13.64 14.05 7.51
CA LYS A 123 -14.98 14.56 7.20
C LYS A 123 -15.89 14.50 8.44
N ASN A 124 -15.90 13.37 9.14
CA ASN A 124 -16.72 13.21 10.35
C ASN A 124 -16.29 14.17 11.46
N SER A 125 -14.98 14.36 11.64
CA SER A 125 -14.44 15.31 12.60
C SER A 125 -14.85 16.75 12.26
N SER A 126 -14.79 17.12 10.99
CA SER A 126 -15.20 18.45 10.51
C SER A 126 -16.69 18.69 10.71
N GLU A 127 -17.54 17.71 10.38
CA GLU A 127 -18.99 17.77 10.58
C GLU A 127 -19.35 17.82 12.08
N GLY A 128 -18.64 17.06 12.92
CA GLY A 128 -18.84 17.02 14.34
C GLY A 128 -18.51 18.35 15.04
N GLN A 129 -17.69 19.20 14.41
CA GLN A 129 -17.33 20.51 14.93
C GLN A 129 -18.29 21.61 14.47
N ALA A 130 -19.14 21.31 13.54
CA ALA A 130 -20.17 22.23 13.07
C ALA A 130 -21.39 22.13 13.96
#